data_f87bf7a90eee9f9002507cbcadacaf86
#
_entry.id   f87bf7a90eee9f9002507cbcadacaf86
#
_cell.length_a   1.000
_cell.length_b   1.000
_cell.length_c   1.000
_cell.angle_alpha   90.00
_cell.angle_beta   90.00
_cell.angle_gamma   90.00
#
_symmetry.space_group_name_H-M   'P 1'
#
loop_
_entity.id
_entity.type
_entity.pdbx_description
1 polymer ?
#
loop_
_entity_poly.entity_id
_entity_poly.type
_entity_poly.pdbx_seq_one_letter_code
_entity_poly.pdbx_strand_id
1 'polypeptide(L)'
;SNFKSTAKDVLITSQLRTALIFNKETKARNYTLETVNKNIYIFGIAMDEDEKQEVINEANKIYDVDKVIPSIYLATELSRIKVN
;
A
#
# COMPACT_ATOMS: atom_id res chain seq x y z
N SER A 1 8.30 -3.35 21.72
CA SER A 1 9.00 -3.24 20.48
C SER A 1 10.38 -2.69 20.72
N ASN A 2 11.24 -2.99 19.86
CA ASN A 2 12.57 -2.47 19.99
C ASN A 2 12.83 -1.45 18.87
N PHE A 3 13.83 -0.65 19.12
CA PHE A 3 14.21 0.45 18.27
C PHE A 3 14.56 -0.01 16.85
N LYS A 4 15.23 -1.15 16.77
CA LYS A 4 15.70 -1.70 15.51
C LYS A 4 14.52 -2.10 14.61
N SER A 5 13.51 -2.69 15.20
CA SER A 5 12.31 -3.10 14.48
C SER A 5 11.59 -1.88 13.89
N THR A 6 11.47 -0.82 14.70
CA THR A 6 10.82 0.41 14.28
C THR A 6 11.55 1.05 13.10
N ALA A 7 12.89 1.10 13.17
CA ALA A 7 13.68 1.69 12.09
C ALA A 7 13.49 0.93 10.78
N LYS A 8 13.46 -0.40 10.84
CA LYS A 8 13.24 -1.21 9.66
C LYS A 8 11.84 -0.98 9.09
N ASP A 9 10.84 -0.88 9.94
CA ASP A 9 9.47 -0.64 9.52
C ASP A 9 9.34 0.71 8.81
N VAL A 10 10.00 1.73 9.33
CA VAL A 10 9.99 3.05 8.69
C VAL A 10 10.66 2.99 7.32
N LEU A 11 11.76 2.25 7.21
CA LEU A 11 12.45 2.10 5.94
C LEU A 11 11.56 1.41 4.90
N ILE A 12 10.88 0.35 5.31
CA ILE A 12 9.98 -0.38 4.41
C ILE A 12 8.87 0.54 3.91
N THR A 13 8.22 1.27 4.81
CA THR A 13 7.15 2.20 4.43
C THR A 13 7.68 3.25 3.44
N SER A 14 8.85 3.82 3.73
CA SER A 14 9.42 4.85 2.87
C SER A 14 9.74 4.32 1.48
N GLN A 15 10.28 3.11 1.41
CA GLN A 15 10.60 2.51 0.12
C GLN A 15 9.34 2.24 -0.70
N LEU A 16 8.29 1.77 -0.06
CA LEU A 16 7.05 1.52 -0.79
C LEU A 16 6.43 2.84 -1.26
N ARG A 17 6.43 3.86 -0.40
CA ARG A 17 5.90 5.17 -0.80
C ARG A 17 6.63 5.69 -2.03
N THR A 18 7.95 5.60 -2.02
CA THR A 18 8.75 6.04 -3.15
C THR A 18 8.42 5.24 -4.41
N ALA A 19 8.29 3.92 -4.26
CA ALA A 19 7.96 3.06 -5.41
C ALA A 19 6.61 3.45 -6.01
N LEU A 20 5.62 3.73 -5.17
CA LEU A 20 4.30 4.11 -5.67
C LEU A 20 4.34 5.48 -6.35
N ILE A 21 5.13 6.41 -5.84
CA ILE A 21 5.27 7.73 -6.45
C ILE A 21 5.86 7.61 -7.85
N PHE A 22 6.86 6.75 -8.02
CA PHE A 22 7.52 6.60 -9.32
C PHE A 22 6.78 5.67 -10.29
N ASN A 23 5.85 4.88 -9.81
CA ASN A 23 5.07 4.00 -10.67
C ASN A 23 3.93 4.81 -11.28
N LYS A 24 3.96 4.96 -12.62
CA LYS A 24 3.00 5.82 -13.31
C LYS A 24 1.57 5.30 -13.23
N GLU A 25 1.39 4.05 -12.90
CA GLU A 25 0.08 3.42 -12.84
C GLU A 25 -0.54 3.45 -11.46
N THR A 26 0.16 4.01 -10.49
CA THR A 26 -0.37 4.12 -9.13
C THR A 26 -0.43 5.57 -8.69
N LYS A 27 -1.44 5.88 -7.88
CA LYS A 27 -1.61 7.21 -7.31
C LYS A 27 -1.27 7.14 -5.83
N ALA A 28 -0.01 7.36 -5.50
CA ALA A 28 0.50 7.18 -4.13
C ALA A 28 -0.34 7.90 -3.09
N ARG A 29 -0.87 9.07 -3.44
CA ARG A 29 -1.65 9.89 -2.49
C ARG A 29 -2.97 9.26 -2.08
N ASN A 30 -3.43 8.24 -2.81
CA ASN A 30 -4.68 7.57 -2.48
C ASN A 30 -4.51 6.43 -1.50
N TYR A 31 -3.30 6.22 -1.00
CA TYR A 31 -3.01 5.10 -0.11
C TYR A 31 -2.36 5.54 1.18
N THR A 32 -2.78 4.92 2.25
CA THR A 32 -2.14 5.04 3.55
C THR A 32 -1.37 3.77 3.81
N LEU A 33 -0.10 3.92 4.15
CA LEU A 33 0.81 2.79 4.34
C LEU A 33 1.27 2.74 5.78
N GLU A 34 1.22 1.55 6.37
CA GLU A 34 1.73 1.33 7.71
C GLU A 34 2.49 0.02 7.74
N THR A 35 3.64 0.01 8.38
CA THR A 35 4.42 -1.20 8.52
C THR A 35 4.64 -1.49 9.99
N VAL A 36 4.29 -2.69 10.40
CA VAL A 36 4.47 -3.15 11.78
C VAL A 36 5.13 -4.52 11.72
N ASN A 37 6.33 -4.62 12.31
CA ASN A 37 7.10 -5.85 12.34
C ASN A 37 7.23 -6.48 10.95
N LYS A 38 7.55 -5.64 9.96
CA LYS A 38 7.78 -6.02 8.56
C LYS A 38 6.51 -6.48 7.82
N ASN A 39 5.36 -6.26 8.41
CA ASN A 39 4.08 -6.50 7.74
C ASN A 39 3.57 -5.15 7.25
N ILE A 40 3.28 -5.06 5.95
CA ILE A 40 2.79 -3.83 5.36
C ILE A 40 1.28 -3.87 5.28
N TYR A 41 0.65 -2.86 5.88
CA TYR A 41 -0.79 -2.66 5.78
C TYR A 41 -1.04 -1.51 4.81
N ILE A 42 -1.84 -1.77 3.79
CA ILE A 42 -2.13 -0.77 2.75
C ILE A 42 -3.63 -0.49 2.76
N PHE A 43 -3.98 0.77 2.98
CA PHE A 43 -5.38 1.19 2.95
C PHE A 43 -5.54 2.21 1.83
N GLY A 44 -6.62 2.11 1.07
CA GLY A 44 -6.82 3.13 0.08
C GLY A 44 -7.84 2.77 -0.99
N ILE A 45 -7.80 3.55 -2.05
CA ILE A 45 -8.73 3.42 -3.16
C ILE A 45 -7.94 3.37 -4.45
N ALA A 46 -8.15 2.30 -5.22
CA ALA A 46 -7.56 2.16 -6.55
C ALA A 46 -8.61 2.49 -7.60
N MET A 47 -8.18 3.04 -8.71
CA MET A 47 -9.08 3.38 -9.81
C MET A 47 -9.76 2.13 -10.36
N ASP A 48 -8.98 1.05 -10.49
CA ASP A 48 -9.46 -0.21 -11.04
C ASP A 48 -8.60 -1.35 -10.49
N GLU A 49 -8.92 -2.56 -10.93
CA GLU A 49 -8.23 -3.75 -10.46
C GLU A 49 -6.75 -3.75 -10.87
N ASP A 50 -6.44 -3.19 -12.04
CA ASP A 50 -5.06 -3.14 -12.50
C ASP A 50 -4.20 -2.27 -11.58
N GLU A 51 -4.70 -1.11 -11.18
CA GLU A 51 -3.95 -0.27 -10.24
C GLU A 51 -3.78 -0.96 -8.90
N LYS A 52 -4.85 -1.60 -8.40
CA LYS A 52 -4.77 -2.32 -7.14
C LYS A 52 -3.66 -3.37 -7.19
N GLN A 53 -3.61 -4.12 -8.28
CA GLN A 53 -2.60 -5.16 -8.43
C GLN A 53 -1.19 -4.57 -8.51
N GLU A 54 -1.05 -3.41 -9.18
CA GLU A 54 0.25 -2.74 -9.24
C GLU A 54 0.74 -2.33 -7.85
N VAL A 55 -0.16 -1.82 -7.02
CA VAL A 55 0.20 -1.43 -5.66
C VAL A 55 0.68 -2.65 -4.87
N ILE A 56 -0.05 -3.74 -4.97
CA ILE A 56 0.31 -4.98 -4.26
C ILE A 56 1.64 -5.52 -4.77
N ASN A 57 1.86 -5.47 -6.08
CA ASN A 57 3.12 -5.94 -6.66
C ASN A 57 4.30 -5.12 -6.17
N GLU A 58 4.15 -3.79 -6.09
CA GLU A 58 5.23 -2.94 -5.58
C GLU A 58 5.55 -3.29 -4.14
N ALA A 59 4.52 -3.54 -3.33
CA ALA A 59 4.75 -3.89 -1.93
C ALA A 59 5.49 -5.22 -1.81
N ASN A 60 5.15 -6.17 -2.65
CA ASN A 60 5.79 -7.49 -2.61
C ASN A 60 7.25 -7.47 -3.05
N LYS A 61 7.68 -6.42 -3.73
CA LYS A 61 9.07 -6.29 -4.16
C LYS A 61 9.98 -5.69 -3.10
N ILE A 62 9.41 -5.12 -2.05
CA ILE A 62 10.21 -4.45 -1.03
C ILE A 62 10.99 -5.51 -0.25
N TYR A 63 12.29 -5.27 -0.09
CA TYR A 63 13.17 -6.21 0.58
C TYR A 63 12.77 -6.42 2.03
N ASP A 64 12.79 -7.66 2.46
CA ASP A 64 12.61 -8.04 3.87
C ASP A 64 11.19 -7.83 4.39
N VAL A 65 10.21 -7.70 3.50
CA VAL A 65 8.81 -7.64 3.90
C VAL A 65 8.34 -9.06 4.22
N ASP A 66 7.63 -9.18 5.34
CA ASP A 66 7.09 -10.47 5.75
C ASP A 66 5.74 -10.72 5.09
N LYS A 67 4.79 -9.81 5.30
CA LYS A 67 3.45 -9.96 4.72
C LYS A 67 2.95 -8.62 4.19
N VAL A 68 2.13 -8.70 3.15
CA VAL A 68 1.43 -7.54 2.61
C VAL A 68 -0.06 -7.77 2.87
N ILE A 69 -0.68 -6.83 3.55
CA ILE A 69 -2.09 -6.93 3.96
C ILE A 69 -2.84 -5.74 3.35
N PRO A 70 -3.41 -5.90 2.16
CA PRO A 70 -4.10 -4.80 1.50
C PRO A 70 -5.55 -4.70 1.91
N SER A 71 -6.01 -3.49 2.11
CA SER A 71 -7.42 -3.15 2.29
C SER A 71 -7.71 -2.04 1.29
N ILE A 72 -7.83 -2.42 0.03
CA ILE A 72 -7.97 -1.50 -1.08
C ILE A 72 -9.32 -1.67 -1.72
N TYR A 73 -10.09 -0.57 -1.76
CA TYR A 73 -11.38 -0.53 -2.43
C TYR A 73 -11.20 -0.01 -3.84
N LEU A 74 -12.01 -0.48 -4.76
CA LEU A 74 -11.99 0.04 -6.11
C LEU A 74 -12.94 1.24 -6.21
N ALA A 75 -12.52 2.25 -6.94
CA ALA A 75 -13.36 3.42 -7.16
C ALA A 75 -14.69 3.02 -7.81
N THR A 76 -14.64 2.03 -8.70
CA THR A 76 -15.86 1.54 -9.35
C THR A 76 -16.83 0.90 -8.37
N GLU A 77 -16.30 0.24 -7.33
CA GLU A 77 -17.15 -0.35 -6.30
C GLU A 77 -17.82 0.73 -5.45
N LEU A 78 -17.05 1.76 -5.11
CA LEU A 78 -17.58 2.83 -4.28
C LEU A 78 -18.66 3.63 -5.00
N SER A 79 -18.54 3.79 -6.31
CA SER A 79 -19.51 4.55 -7.09
C SER A 79 -20.86 3.83 -7.18
N ARG A 80 -20.94 2.56 -6.79
CA ARG A 80 -22.18 1.80 -6.78
C ARG A 80 -22.94 1.93 -5.47
N ILE A 81 -22.31 2.50 -4.46
CA ILE A 81 -22.95 2.67 -3.17
C ILE A 81 -23.93 3.84 -3.27
N LYS A 82 -25.20 3.54 -3.04
CA LYS A 82 -26.22 4.57 -3.06
C LYS A 82 -26.42 5.11 -1.67
N VAL A 83 -26.37 6.42 -1.57
CA VAL A 83 -26.62 7.11 -0.31
C VAL A 83 -27.93 7.85 -0.47
N ASN A 84 -28.93 7.41 0.27
CA ASN A 84 -30.24 8.05 0.23
C ASN A 84 -30.50 8.76 1.53
#